data_87c936d07be3b4887efe16fa81cd6ef6
#
_entry.id   87c936d07be3b4887efe16fa81cd6ef6
#
_cell.length_a   1.000
_cell.length_b   1.000
_cell.length_c   1.000
_cell.angle_alpha   90.00
_cell.angle_beta   90.00
_cell.angle_gamma   90.00
#
_symmetry.space_group_name_H-M   'P 1'
#
loop_
_entity.id
_entity.type
_entity.pdbx_description
1 polymer ?
#
loop_
_entity_poly.entity_id
_entity_poly.type
_entity_poly.pdbx_seq_one_letter_code
_entity_poly.pdbx_strand_id
1 'polypeptide(L)'
;MEIYEKIRYYREHTDFSQRNVAKILGISRNTVKKYWEGRTVPWERKPGSGRKNDIITDDVKAFIMKCLDSDQKAPRKQQHTAHKIYTRLVAECGFDGCEASVRRTVAELKGKVSNVFVPLSYDPAEAVQVDWGEATVILGGIRQKIQIWCMRECHSGDIFVSAFYRQNEESFLEGIVKGLEHFGGTPQKIIFDNARVAVKEGFGCHAKATDKYLSLSAHYSFKPVFCNPAQGHEKGLVEGLVGLVRRNFFVPVPNISTIDELNEKLLEYCAVYRNHKIPGKDLTVGERAENCKDHWIHLPPYRYDTSNTLQIKADDFSLVRFDHNKYAVPYQYSSKMITVKGSGNQVIMLFRGEIIAKYDRDYRHNQTHYRLEHYIGLIEKRPRSVYNAAPIKKTVPTELYQFLMKLSSPKEIVKVLRLYLDTGNAVLKHLPYADSYNTLYAGVIGSPVREMPIESSIGIVPPDLKRYDSLLKGGDAV
;
A
#
# COMPACT_ATOMS: atom_id res chain seq x y z
N MET A 1 6.53 -39.60 29.91
CA MET A 1 6.13 -39.62 31.36
C MET A 1 5.74 -41.01 31.81
N GLU A 2 4.79 -41.66 31.17
CA GLU A 2 4.25 -42.97 31.53
C GLU A 2 5.32 -44.08 31.77
N ILE A 3 6.34 -44.20 30.93
CA ILE A 3 7.44 -45.16 31.07
C ILE A 3 8.27 -44.90 32.34
N TYR A 4 8.54 -43.65 32.64
CA TYR A 4 9.29 -43.22 33.83
C TYR A 4 8.53 -43.62 35.12
N GLU A 5 7.25 -43.30 35.16
CA GLU A 5 6.35 -43.61 36.30
C GLU A 5 6.25 -45.12 36.53
N LYS A 6 6.10 -45.94 35.45
CA LYS A 6 6.09 -47.37 35.56
C LYS A 6 7.42 -47.93 36.07
N ILE A 7 8.57 -47.42 35.63
CA ILE A 7 9.88 -47.86 36.13
C ILE A 7 10.01 -47.56 37.61
N ARG A 8 9.60 -46.36 38.05
CA ARG A 8 9.63 -45.93 39.44
C ARG A 8 8.69 -46.77 40.28
N TYR A 9 7.47 -47.04 39.82
CA TYR A 9 6.50 -47.91 40.47
C TYR A 9 7.06 -49.31 40.75
N TYR A 10 7.62 -49.98 39.72
CA TYR A 10 8.19 -51.32 39.90
C TYR A 10 9.36 -51.34 40.85
N ARG A 11 10.19 -50.29 40.90
CA ARG A 11 11.27 -50.21 41.88
C ARG A 11 10.77 -50.07 43.32
N GLU A 12 9.76 -49.31 43.58
CA GLU A 12 9.29 -48.97 44.91
C GLU A 12 8.32 -49.99 45.50
N HIS A 13 7.62 -50.71 44.64
CA HIS A 13 6.52 -51.60 45.04
C HIS A 13 6.76 -53.07 44.73
N THR A 14 7.90 -53.45 44.14
CA THR A 14 8.21 -54.83 43.80
C THR A 14 9.70 -55.14 43.96
N ASP A 15 10.04 -56.41 44.22
CA ASP A 15 11.43 -56.91 44.29
C ASP A 15 12.03 -57.24 42.91
N PHE A 16 11.46 -56.71 41.82
CA PHE A 16 11.92 -57.03 40.49
C PHE A 16 13.27 -56.39 40.17
N SER A 17 14.17 -57.19 39.60
CA SER A 17 15.43 -56.67 39.11
C SER A 17 15.22 -55.77 37.87
N GLN A 18 16.16 -54.81 37.63
CA GLN A 18 16.15 -53.97 36.44
C GLN A 18 15.97 -54.77 35.13
N ARG A 19 16.49 -56.02 35.09
CA ARG A 19 16.37 -56.90 33.94
C ARG A 19 14.94 -57.40 33.74
N ASN A 20 14.27 -57.75 34.81
CA ASN A 20 12.87 -58.15 34.79
C ASN A 20 11.95 -57.01 34.41
N VAL A 21 12.16 -55.79 34.94
CA VAL A 21 11.38 -54.62 34.62
C VAL A 21 11.58 -54.21 33.14
N ALA A 22 12.79 -54.31 32.60
CA ALA A 22 13.06 -54.06 31.20
C ALA A 22 12.27 -55.04 30.27
N LYS A 23 12.21 -56.32 30.70
CA LYS A 23 11.47 -57.39 29.98
C LYS A 23 9.95 -57.15 30.06
N ILE A 24 9.42 -56.83 31.24
CA ILE A 24 7.99 -56.53 31.46
C ILE A 24 7.52 -55.34 30.66
N LEU A 25 8.31 -54.26 30.64
CA LEU A 25 7.96 -53.01 29.97
C LEU A 25 8.34 -52.99 28.46
N GLY A 26 9.01 -54.03 27.95
CA GLY A 26 9.43 -54.09 26.55
C GLY A 26 10.46 -53.02 26.16
N ILE A 27 11.29 -52.53 27.08
CA ILE A 27 12.25 -51.42 26.90
C ILE A 27 13.68 -51.90 27.16
N SER A 28 14.65 -51.06 26.67
CA SER A 28 16.05 -51.40 26.93
C SER A 28 16.42 -51.31 28.41
N ARG A 29 17.31 -52.20 28.88
CA ARG A 29 17.82 -52.18 30.23
C ARG A 29 18.54 -50.82 30.54
N ASN A 30 19.13 -50.24 29.56
CA ASN A 30 19.77 -48.91 29.72
C ASN A 30 18.74 -47.82 30.01
N THR A 31 17.55 -47.90 29.46
CA THR A 31 16.44 -46.96 29.76
C THR A 31 15.97 -47.19 31.22
N VAL A 32 15.80 -48.43 31.63
CA VAL A 32 15.46 -48.73 33.03
C VAL A 32 16.53 -48.23 33.99
N LYS A 33 17.82 -48.55 33.75
CA LYS A 33 18.95 -48.07 34.55
C LYS A 33 19.00 -46.55 34.65
N LYS A 34 18.74 -45.82 33.57
CA LYS A 34 18.72 -44.37 33.50
C LYS A 34 17.72 -43.76 34.50
N TYR A 35 16.55 -44.33 34.62
CA TYR A 35 15.47 -43.81 35.41
C TYR A 35 15.28 -44.53 36.77
N TRP A 36 16.04 -45.59 37.02
CA TRP A 36 15.94 -46.42 38.22
C TRP A 36 16.14 -45.65 39.53
N GLU A 37 17.18 -44.82 39.57
CA GLU A 37 17.54 -44.06 40.77
C GLU A 37 16.72 -42.79 40.98
N GLY A 38 15.92 -42.39 39.99
CA GLY A 38 15.17 -41.13 40.06
C GLY A 38 16.03 -39.86 39.90
N ARG A 39 17.34 -40.02 39.72
CA ARG A 39 18.29 -38.89 39.54
C ARG A 39 18.20 -38.23 38.17
N THR A 40 17.51 -38.86 37.23
CA THR A 40 17.27 -38.35 35.89
C THR A 40 15.79 -38.42 35.59
N VAL A 41 15.17 -37.32 35.20
CA VAL A 41 13.75 -37.21 34.90
C VAL A 41 13.51 -36.84 33.43
N PRO A 42 12.42 -37.31 32.79
CA PRO A 42 12.19 -37.09 31.36
C PRO A 42 12.00 -35.63 30.99
N TRP A 43 11.57 -34.78 31.90
CA TRP A 43 11.33 -33.35 31.70
C TRP A 43 12.56 -32.46 31.93
N GLU A 44 13.64 -32.98 32.53
CA GLU A 44 14.92 -32.30 32.61
C GLU A 44 15.73 -32.52 31.33
N ARG A 45 15.84 -31.51 30.52
CA ARG A 45 16.81 -31.50 29.42
C ARG A 45 18.18 -31.20 30.03
N LYS A 46 19.11 -32.16 30.05
CA LYS A 46 20.53 -31.83 30.25
C LYS A 46 20.90 -30.80 29.23
N PRO A 47 21.55 -29.67 29.63
CA PRO A 47 22.14 -28.76 28.64
C PRO A 47 23.03 -29.64 27.76
N GLY A 48 22.72 -29.67 26.48
CA GLY A 48 23.47 -30.46 25.50
C GLY A 48 24.93 -30.05 25.65
N SER A 49 25.82 -31.02 25.81
CA SER A 49 27.26 -30.75 25.63
C SER A 49 27.42 -30.22 24.21
N GLY A 50 27.59 -28.89 24.13
CA GLY A 50 27.78 -28.24 22.83
C GLY A 50 28.92 -28.99 22.13
N ARG A 51 28.67 -29.54 20.95
CA ARG A 51 29.76 -30.00 20.10
C ARG A 51 30.71 -28.81 19.98
N LYS A 52 31.94 -28.94 20.51
CA LYS A 52 32.99 -27.95 20.24
C LYS A 52 33.08 -27.82 18.75
N ASN A 53 32.82 -26.64 18.22
CA ASN A 53 32.98 -26.33 16.81
C ASN A 53 34.48 -26.19 16.60
N ASP A 54 35.19 -27.26 16.33
CA ASP A 54 36.66 -27.27 16.10
C ASP A 54 37.08 -26.40 14.91
N ILE A 55 36.12 -26.03 14.04
CA ILE A 55 36.31 -25.16 12.87
C ILE A 55 36.39 -23.66 13.24
N ILE A 56 35.72 -23.24 14.31
CA ILE A 56 35.76 -21.85 14.80
C ILE A 56 36.80 -21.73 15.91
N THR A 57 38.05 -21.52 15.49
CA THR A 57 39.18 -21.30 16.40
C THR A 57 39.09 -19.93 17.07
N ASP A 58 39.88 -19.72 18.11
CA ASP A 58 39.93 -18.43 18.80
C ASP A 58 40.50 -17.32 17.90
N ASP A 59 41.39 -17.65 16.95
CA ASP A 59 41.85 -16.71 15.93
C ASP A 59 40.73 -16.24 14.99
N VAL A 60 39.85 -17.17 14.59
CA VAL A 60 38.67 -16.84 13.78
C VAL A 60 37.72 -15.91 14.56
N LYS A 61 37.51 -16.18 15.84
CA LYS A 61 36.72 -15.30 16.70
C LYS A 61 37.35 -13.92 16.86
N ALA A 62 38.67 -13.86 17.07
CA ALA A 62 39.41 -12.60 17.20
C ALA A 62 39.30 -11.77 15.90
N PHE A 63 39.40 -12.41 14.74
CA PHE A 63 39.20 -11.74 13.46
C PHE A 63 37.77 -11.17 13.30
N ILE A 64 36.76 -11.98 13.67
CA ILE A 64 35.36 -11.53 13.65
C ILE A 64 35.18 -10.33 14.57
N MET A 65 35.70 -10.39 15.80
CA MET A 65 35.63 -9.27 16.76
C MET A 65 36.27 -8.01 16.19
N LYS A 66 37.47 -8.12 15.59
CA LYS A 66 38.15 -6.99 14.93
C LYS A 66 37.29 -6.35 13.84
N CYS A 67 36.57 -7.15 13.04
CA CYS A 67 35.63 -6.64 12.04
C CYS A 67 34.46 -5.90 12.71
N LEU A 68 33.89 -6.46 13.78
CA LEU A 68 32.78 -5.86 14.50
C LEU A 68 33.16 -4.56 15.22
N ASP A 69 34.37 -4.48 15.78
CA ASP A 69 34.88 -3.26 16.40
C ASP A 69 35.11 -2.15 15.38
N SER A 70 35.60 -2.49 14.18
CA SER A 70 35.70 -1.51 13.10
C SER A 70 34.36 -0.98 12.63
N ASP A 71 33.32 -1.81 12.69
CA ASP A 71 31.94 -1.45 12.33
C ASP A 71 31.34 -0.40 13.27
N GLN A 72 31.77 -0.32 14.54
CA GLN A 72 31.29 0.68 15.48
C GLN A 72 31.58 2.12 15.02
N LYS A 73 32.69 2.31 14.25
CA LYS A 73 33.13 3.60 13.72
C LYS A 73 32.63 3.85 12.29
N ALA A 74 32.06 2.83 11.64
CA ALA A 74 31.61 2.90 10.24
C ALA A 74 30.12 3.29 10.13
N PRO A 75 29.72 4.03 9.08
CA PRO A 75 28.33 4.30 8.81
C PRO A 75 27.52 2.99 8.71
N ARG A 76 26.31 2.93 9.27
CA ARG A 76 25.46 1.71 9.34
C ARG A 76 25.34 0.96 7.99
N LYS A 77 25.30 1.70 6.87
CA LYS A 77 25.21 1.10 5.51
C LYS A 77 26.55 0.54 4.99
N GLN A 78 27.67 0.79 5.67
CA GLN A 78 29.01 0.33 5.32
C GLN A 78 29.59 -0.66 6.34
N GLN A 79 28.77 -1.17 7.25
CA GLN A 79 29.16 -2.20 8.22
C GLN A 79 29.20 -3.58 7.57
N HIS A 80 30.09 -4.46 8.10
CA HIS A 80 30.23 -5.81 7.61
C HIS A 80 28.93 -6.62 7.78
N THR A 81 28.48 -7.26 6.71
CA THR A 81 27.51 -8.36 6.80
C THR A 81 28.23 -9.65 7.20
N ALA A 82 27.53 -10.63 7.78
CA ALA A 82 28.11 -11.92 8.10
C ALA A 82 28.73 -12.61 6.87
N HIS A 83 28.11 -12.44 5.69
CA HIS A 83 28.65 -12.90 4.40
C HIS A 83 29.98 -12.19 4.06
N LYS A 84 30.08 -10.88 4.24
CA LYS A 84 31.33 -10.15 3.99
C LYS A 84 32.43 -10.56 4.95
N ILE A 85 32.12 -10.80 6.24
CA ILE A 85 33.09 -11.33 7.21
C ILE A 85 33.56 -12.71 6.77
N TYR A 86 32.65 -13.60 6.35
CA TYR A 86 33.03 -14.92 5.80
C TYR A 86 33.93 -14.81 4.60
N THR A 87 33.60 -13.99 3.61
CA THR A 87 34.43 -13.79 2.41
C THR A 87 35.84 -13.28 2.75
N ARG A 88 35.93 -12.38 3.75
CA ARG A 88 37.23 -11.89 4.23
C ARG A 88 38.00 -12.96 4.98
N LEU A 89 37.35 -13.77 5.83
CA LEU A 89 38.00 -14.90 6.52
C LEU A 89 38.62 -15.92 5.53
N VAL A 90 37.87 -16.23 4.45
CA VAL A 90 38.37 -17.12 3.40
C VAL A 90 39.58 -16.48 2.69
N ALA A 91 39.48 -15.20 2.30
CA ALA A 91 40.50 -14.51 1.52
C ALA A 91 41.74 -14.15 2.36
N GLU A 92 41.58 -13.72 3.60
CA GLU A 92 42.65 -13.17 4.43
C GLU A 92 43.26 -14.21 5.40
N CYS A 93 42.46 -15.21 5.83
CA CYS A 93 42.89 -16.20 6.82
C CYS A 93 42.83 -17.65 6.31
N GLY A 94 42.48 -17.89 5.03
CA GLY A 94 42.40 -19.25 4.48
C GLY A 94 41.33 -20.13 5.16
N PHE A 95 40.25 -19.54 5.66
CA PHE A 95 39.21 -20.27 6.39
C PHE A 95 38.44 -21.24 5.46
N ASP A 96 38.42 -22.51 5.84
CA ASP A 96 37.81 -23.62 5.07
C ASP A 96 36.43 -24.06 5.60
N GLY A 97 35.93 -23.39 6.64
CA GLY A 97 34.62 -23.66 7.22
C GLY A 97 33.45 -23.09 6.40
N CYS A 98 32.22 -23.50 6.74
CA CYS A 98 31.04 -23.02 6.05
C CYS A 98 30.57 -21.64 6.55
N GLU A 99 29.93 -20.86 5.67
CA GLU A 99 29.35 -19.53 5.98
C GLU A 99 28.35 -19.59 7.16
N ALA A 100 27.59 -20.69 7.29
CA ALA A 100 26.61 -20.86 8.35
C ALA A 100 27.24 -20.85 9.76
N SER A 101 28.45 -21.40 9.90
CA SER A 101 29.22 -21.37 11.16
C SER A 101 29.65 -19.96 11.50
N VAL A 102 30.18 -19.21 10.53
CA VAL A 102 30.57 -17.79 10.71
C VAL A 102 29.33 -16.94 11.05
N ARG A 103 28.23 -17.13 10.35
CA ARG A 103 26.98 -16.40 10.62
C ARG A 103 26.46 -16.62 12.05
N ARG A 104 26.54 -17.86 12.55
CA ARG A 104 26.17 -18.19 13.94
C ARG A 104 27.11 -17.52 14.92
N THR A 105 28.43 -17.59 14.71
CA THR A 105 29.44 -16.98 15.58
C THR A 105 29.30 -15.45 15.59
N VAL A 106 29.06 -14.82 14.42
CA VAL A 106 28.81 -13.37 14.35
C VAL A 106 27.55 -13.00 15.16
N ALA A 107 26.48 -13.81 15.09
CA ALA A 107 25.26 -13.57 15.86
C ALA A 107 25.48 -13.73 17.38
N GLU A 108 26.30 -14.70 17.78
CA GLU A 108 26.71 -14.93 19.18
C GLU A 108 27.57 -13.77 19.70
N LEU A 109 28.59 -13.34 18.94
CA LEU A 109 29.51 -12.27 19.33
C LEU A 109 28.90 -10.88 19.29
N LYS A 110 27.97 -10.60 18.34
CA LYS A 110 27.19 -9.35 18.36
C LYS A 110 26.35 -9.23 19.64
N GLY A 111 26.29 -10.29 20.44
CA GLY A 111 25.36 -10.42 21.54
C GLY A 111 23.93 -10.26 21.00
N LYS A 112 23.04 -11.15 21.32
CA LYS A 112 21.61 -10.78 21.35
C LYS A 112 21.47 -9.73 22.46
N VAL A 113 21.76 -8.47 22.19
CA VAL A 113 21.00 -7.42 22.85
C VAL A 113 19.58 -7.71 22.38
N SER A 114 18.85 -8.47 23.16
CA SER A 114 17.41 -8.53 23.03
C SER A 114 17.00 -7.08 23.19
N ASN A 115 16.65 -6.42 22.08
CA ASN A 115 16.02 -5.12 22.14
C ASN A 115 14.71 -5.35 22.90
N VAL A 116 14.77 -5.23 24.22
CA VAL A 116 13.58 -5.25 25.08
C VAL A 116 12.94 -3.90 24.87
N PHE A 117 11.85 -3.88 24.15
CA PHE A 117 11.06 -2.67 23.93
C PHE A 117 9.98 -2.58 25.02
N VAL A 118 9.75 -1.38 25.51
CA VAL A 118 8.62 -1.11 26.40
C VAL A 118 7.35 -1.17 25.54
N PRO A 119 6.36 -2.00 25.87
CA PRO A 119 5.09 -2.02 25.15
C PRO A 119 4.41 -0.65 25.21
N LEU A 120 4.08 -0.08 24.07
CA LEU A 120 3.33 1.17 23.97
C LEU A 120 1.84 0.86 24.10
N SER A 121 1.14 1.63 24.92
CA SER A 121 -0.30 1.63 25.05
C SER A 121 -0.82 3.03 24.74
N TYR A 122 -1.91 3.10 24.02
CA TYR A 122 -2.56 4.35 23.64
C TYR A 122 -4.01 4.33 24.09
N ASP A 123 -4.50 5.46 24.54
CA ASP A 123 -5.91 5.66 24.85
C ASP A 123 -6.75 5.80 23.55
N PRO A 124 -8.08 5.63 23.61
CA PRO A 124 -8.97 5.83 22.47
C PRO A 124 -8.76 7.21 21.81
N ALA A 125 -8.58 7.26 20.49
CA ALA A 125 -8.33 8.45 19.70
C ALA A 125 -7.12 9.30 20.13
N GLU A 126 -6.24 8.77 20.97
CA GLU A 126 -5.03 9.50 21.41
C GLU A 126 -4.06 9.73 20.23
N ALA A 127 -3.81 8.68 19.45
CA ALA A 127 -2.78 8.73 18.41
C ALA A 127 -3.15 7.97 17.15
N VAL A 128 -2.78 8.54 16.02
CA VAL A 128 -2.76 7.86 14.71
C VAL A 128 -1.32 7.83 14.21
N GLN A 129 -0.85 6.66 13.81
CA GLN A 129 0.44 6.50 13.14
C GLN A 129 0.25 6.50 11.62
N VAL A 130 1.17 7.16 10.91
CA VAL A 130 1.13 7.26 9.44
C VAL A 130 2.47 6.87 8.83
N ASP A 131 2.40 6.24 7.65
CA ASP A 131 3.57 5.84 6.88
C ASP A 131 3.29 5.77 5.39
N TRP A 132 4.36 5.94 4.60
CA TRP A 132 4.37 5.70 3.18
C TRP A 132 4.86 4.29 2.83
N GLY A 133 4.21 3.69 1.86
CA GLY A 133 4.68 2.48 1.20
C GLY A 133 4.74 2.64 -0.31
N GLU A 134 5.36 1.68 -0.99
CA GLU A 134 5.35 1.57 -2.45
C GLU A 134 4.72 0.24 -2.85
N ALA A 135 3.89 0.24 -3.88
CA ALA A 135 3.32 -0.97 -4.47
C ALA A 135 3.34 -0.90 -5.99
N THR A 136 3.26 -2.06 -6.63
CA THR A 136 3.14 -2.18 -8.09
C THR A 136 1.70 -2.48 -8.46
N VAL A 137 1.19 -1.80 -9.49
CA VAL A 137 -0.16 -2.00 -10.05
C VAL A 137 -0.08 -2.01 -11.58
N ILE A 138 -1.11 -2.57 -12.23
CA ILE A 138 -1.39 -2.34 -13.64
C ILE A 138 -2.52 -1.33 -13.69
N LEU A 139 -2.23 -0.11 -14.13
CA LEU A 139 -3.16 1.00 -14.17
C LEU A 139 -3.39 1.42 -15.64
N GLY A 140 -4.64 1.30 -16.10
CA GLY A 140 -4.95 1.55 -17.50
C GLY A 140 -4.14 0.69 -18.46
N GLY A 141 -3.84 -0.57 -18.09
CA GLY A 141 -3.01 -1.50 -18.88
C GLY A 141 -1.48 -1.30 -18.75
N ILE A 142 -1.03 -0.29 -18.01
CA ILE A 142 0.40 0.02 -17.82
C ILE A 142 0.85 -0.41 -16.43
N ARG A 143 1.87 -1.27 -16.37
CA ARG A 143 2.50 -1.67 -15.11
C ARG A 143 3.38 -0.54 -14.57
N GLN A 144 3.05 -0.04 -13.39
CA GLN A 144 3.76 1.06 -12.74
C GLN A 144 3.79 0.94 -11.23
N LYS A 145 4.67 1.72 -10.61
CA LYS A 145 4.76 1.88 -9.17
C LYS A 145 3.90 3.05 -8.72
N ILE A 146 3.23 2.87 -7.61
CA ILE A 146 2.46 3.89 -6.91
C ILE A 146 2.90 4.01 -5.47
N GLN A 147 2.53 5.10 -4.83
CA GLN A 147 2.75 5.32 -3.41
C GLN A 147 1.48 5.01 -2.64
N ILE A 148 1.61 4.24 -1.56
CA ILE A 148 0.50 3.93 -0.65
C ILE A 148 0.68 4.74 0.63
N TRP A 149 -0.35 5.50 0.96
CA TRP A 149 -0.48 6.19 2.24
C TRP A 149 -1.24 5.29 3.20
N CYS A 150 -0.64 5.00 4.35
CA CYS A 150 -1.20 4.15 5.38
C CYS A 150 -1.36 4.92 6.67
N MET A 151 -2.55 4.89 7.27
CA MET A 151 -2.84 5.42 8.59
C MET A 151 -3.41 4.31 9.48
N ARG A 152 -3.02 4.30 10.73
CA ARG A 152 -3.52 3.35 11.74
C ARG A 152 -3.82 4.05 13.04
N GLU A 153 -5.05 3.91 13.53
CA GLU A 153 -5.41 4.32 14.88
C GLU A 153 -4.76 3.35 15.90
N CYS A 154 -4.06 3.91 16.88
CA CYS A 154 -3.16 3.13 17.73
C CYS A 154 -3.87 2.29 18.79
N HIS A 155 -5.07 2.68 19.24
CA HIS A 155 -5.85 1.95 20.25
C HIS A 155 -6.67 0.82 19.62
N SER A 156 -7.54 1.12 18.67
CA SER A 156 -8.43 0.14 18.04
C SER A 156 -7.69 -0.75 17.04
N GLY A 157 -6.66 -0.19 16.38
CA GLY A 157 -5.99 -0.78 15.25
C GLY A 157 -6.70 -0.55 13.92
N ASP A 158 -7.72 0.31 13.87
CA ASP A 158 -8.43 0.69 12.64
C ASP A 158 -7.49 1.33 11.64
N ILE A 159 -7.74 1.08 10.36
CA ILE A 159 -6.83 1.46 9.28
C ILE A 159 -7.51 2.32 8.21
N PHE A 160 -6.71 3.21 7.63
CA PHE A 160 -7.03 3.89 6.39
C PHE A 160 -5.87 3.76 5.42
N VAL A 161 -6.17 3.44 4.16
CA VAL A 161 -5.18 3.30 3.09
C VAL A 161 -5.66 4.05 1.85
N SER A 162 -4.75 4.81 1.24
CA SER A 162 -5.01 5.52 -0.02
C SER A 162 -3.80 5.47 -0.94
N ALA A 163 -4.04 5.47 -2.25
CA ALA A 163 -3.03 5.43 -3.28
C ALA A 163 -2.79 6.81 -3.91
N PHE A 164 -1.53 7.11 -4.17
CA PHE A 164 -1.09 8.34 -4.82
C PHE A 164 -0.02 8.02 -5.87
N TYR A 165 0.08 8.87 -6.88
CA TYR A 165 1.15 8.73 -7.88
C TYR A 165 2.53 9.05 -7.31
N ARG A 166 2.64 10.03 -6.38
CA ARG A 166 3.89 10.47 -5.76
C ARG A 166 3.73 10.86 -4.29
N GLN A 167 4.85 10.83 -3.58
CA GLN A 167 4.99 11.39 -2.24
C GLN A 167 5.39 12.88 -2.37
N ASN A 168 4.41 13.76 -2.50
CA ASN A 168 4.59 15.21 -2.48
C ASN A 168 3.75 15.83 -1.35
N GLU A 169 3.87 17.13 -1.16
CA GLU A 169 3.19 17.85 -0.09
C GLU A 169 1.66 17.72 -0.20
N GLU A 170 1.11 17.86 -1.41
CA GLU A 170 -0.32 17.76 -1.65
C GLU A 170 -0.85 16.34 -1.33
N SER A 171 -0.13 15.29 -1.75
CA SER A 171 -0.50 13.90 -1.43
C SER A 171 -0.42 13.61 0.06
N PHE A 172 0.57 14.17 0.74
CA PHE A 172 0.74 14.03 2.18
C PHE A 172 -0.41 14.68 2.95
N LEU A 173 -0.72 15.93 2.66
CA LEU A 173 -1.82 16.66 3.30
C LEU A 173 -3.17 16.01 2.98
N GLU A 174 -3.38 15.61 1.72
CA GLU A 174 -4.60 14.93 1.26
C GLU A 174 -4.78 13.58 1.95
N GLY A 175 -3.70 12.81 2.12
CA GLY A 175 -3.72 11.52 2.83
C GLY A 175 -4.18 11.68 4.28
N ILE A 176 -3.70 12.71 4.97
CA ILE A 176 -4.15 13.03 6.33
C ILE A 176 -5.63 13.38 6.33
N VAL A 177 -6.08 14.33 5.51
CA VAL A 177 -7.47 14.79 5.48
C VAL A 177 -8.43 13.62 5.20
N LYS A 178 -8.16 12.83 4.17
CA LYS A 178 -8.98 11.64 3.84
C LYS A 178 -9.01 10.61 4.98
N GLY A 179 -7.90 10.42 5.68
CA GLY A 179 -7.84 9.53 6.83
C GLY A 179 -8.68 10.04 8.01
N LEU A 180 -8.63 11.33 8.32
CA LEU A 180 -9.46 11.94 9.35
C LEU A 180 -10.96 11.83 9.00
N GLU A 181 -11.31 12.08 7.73
CA GLU A 181 -12.68 11.89 7.22
C GLU A 181 -13.13 10.42 7.33
N HIS A 182 -12.24 9.46 7.04
CA HIS A 182 -12.53 8.03 7.17
C HIS A 182 -12.78 7.60 8.62
N PHE A 183 -11.97 8.08 9.57
CA PHE A 183 -12.15 7.81 11.00
C PHE A 183 -13.32 8.58 11.61
N GLY A 184 -13.81 9.63 10.93
CA GLY A 184 -14.89 10.48 11.40
C GLY A 184 -14.51 11.47 12.50
N GLY A 185 -13.21 11.72 12.69
CA GLY A 185 -12.72 12.63 13.71
C GLY A 185 -11.22 12.87 13.66
N THR A 186 -10.74 13.74 14.53
CA THR A 186 -9.33 14.08 14.66
C THR A 186 -8.73 13.47 15.93
N PRO A 187 -7.57 12.79 15.89
CA PRO A 187 -6.87 12.30 17.06
C PRO A 187 -6.17 13.46 17.80
N GLN A 188 -5.77 13.24 19.06
CA GLN A 188 -4.97 14.25 19.78
C GLN A 188 -3.61 14.46 19.10
N LYS A 189 -2.99 13.41 18.53
CA LYS A 189 -1.71 13.50 17.85
C LYS A 189 -1.62 12.59 16.62
N ILE A 190 -0.88 13.06 15.61
CA ILE A 190 -0.50 12.26 14.44
C ILE A 190 1.01 12.03 14.50
N ILE A 191 1.41 10.76 14.51
CA ILE A 191 2.80 10.31 14.65
C ILE A 191 3.30 9.82 13.30
N PHE A 192 4.42 10.35 12.85
CA PHE A 192 5.02 9.83 11.64
C PHE A 192 6.55 10.00 11.59
N ASP A 193 7.18 9.27 10.66
CA ASP A 193 8.61 9.33 10.46
C ASP A 193 9.01 10.60 9.71
N ASN A 194 10.27 11.02 9.86
CA ASN A 194 10.85 12.21 9.25
C ASN A 194 10.74 12.22 7.71
N ALA A 195 9.54 12.31 7.16
CA ALA A 195 9.37 12.51 5.74
C ALA A 195 9.74 13.95 5.37
N ARG A 196 10.63 14.14 4.41
CA ARG A 196 11.05 15.45 3.89
C ARG A 196 9.86 16.34 3.49
N VAL A 197 8.72 15.77 3.22
CA VAL A 197 7.49 16.46 2.82
C VAL A 197 6.85 17.22 3.99
N ALA A 198 7.06 16.75 5.21
CA ALA A 198 6.46 17.34 6.42
C ALA A 198 7.45 18.12 7.28
N VAL A 199 8.74 17.92 7.05
CA VAL A 199 9.81 18.50 7.85
C VAL A 199 10.55 19.58 7.02
N LYS A 200 10.53 20.82 7.51
CA LYS A 200 11.27 21.95 6.94
C LYS A 200 12.74 21.92 7.36
N GLU A 201 13.01 21.62 8.63
CA GLU A 201 14.33 21.59 9.25
C GLU A 201 14.37 20.60 10.42
N GLY A 202 15.52 19.97 10.67
CA GLY A 202 15.75 19.13 11.84
C GLY A 202 15.34 17.68 11.65
N PHE A 203 15.47 16.87 12.73
CA PHE A 203 15.14 15.44 12.77
C PHE A 203 14.55 15.08 14.13
N GLY A 204 13.65 14.08 14.17
CA GLY A 204 13.03 13.57 15.39
C GLY A 204 12.28 14.65 16.17
N CYS A 205 12.43 14.68 17.48
CA CYS A 205 11.77 15.66 18.36
C CYS A 205 12.19 17.11 18.08
N HIS A 206 13.27 17.35 17.33
CA HIS A 206 13.74 18.69 16.90
C HIS A 206 13.29 19.05 15.48
N ALA A 207 12.48 18.20 14.81
CA ALA A 207 11.97 18.48 13.49
C ALA A 207 10.95 19.64 13.52
N LYS A 208 11.15 20.62 12.64
CA LYS A 208 10.17 21.68 12.40
C LYS A 208 9.29 21.30 11.21
N ALA A 209 8.00 21.25 11.44
CA ALA A 209 7.01 20.96 10.40
C ALA A 209 6.98 22.07 9.33
N THR A 210 6.55 21.73 8.10
CA THR A 210 6.30 22.73 7.05
C THR A 210 5.13 23.63 7.46
N ASP A 211 5.11 24.87 6.94
CA ASP A 211 4.09 25.86 7.29
C ASP A 211 2.67 25.38 6.94
N LYS A 212 2.51 24.66 5.80
CA LYS A 212 1.23 24.06 5.41
C LYS A 212 0.80 22.94 6.34
N TYR A 213 1.74 22.09 6.80
CA TYR A 213 1.42 21.03 7.75
C TYR A 213 1.03 21.59 9.12
N LEU A 214 1.69 22.65 9.58
CA LEU A 214 1.29 23.38 10.79
C LEU A 214 -0.10 24.00 10.64
N SER A 215 -0.39 24.63 9.50
CA SER A 215 -1.72 25.17 9.20
C SER A 215 -2.80 24.07 9.20
N LEU A 216 -2.51 22.89 8.58
CA LEU A 216 -3.41 21.75 8.62
C LEU A 216 -3.63 21.25 10.06
N SER A 217 -2.55 21.14 10.85
CA SER A 217 -2.65 20.66 12.23
C SER A 217 -3.45 21.61 13.11
N ALA A 218 -3.31 22.91 12.91
CA ALA A 218 -4.11 23.93 13.58
C ALA A 218 -5.60 23.86 13.18
N HIS A 219 -5.87 23.68 11.88
CA HIS A 219 -7.24 23.58 11.37
C HIS A 219 -8.01 22.38 11.95
N TYR A 220 -7.36 21.23 12.05
CA TYR A 220 -7.95 19.98 12.60
C TYR A 220 -7.67 19.80 14.11
N SER A 221 -6.89 20.67 14.74
CA SER A 221 -6.59 20.64 16.18
C SER A 221 -5.83 19.40 16.67
N PHE A 222 -4.93 18.82 15.86
CA PHE A 222 -4.07 17.73 16.29
C PHE A 222 -2.62 18.20 16.50
N LYS A 223 -1.87 17.46 17.33
CA LYS A 223 -0.43 17.69 17.54
C LYS A 223 0.40 16.86 16.55
N PRO A 224 1.24 17.46 15.69
CA PRO A 224 2.21 16.71 14.89
C PRO A 224 3.33 16.17 15.78
N VAL A 225 3.65 14.87 15.65
CA VAL A 225 4.72 14.19 16.39
C VAL A 225 5.63 13.46 15.40
N PHE A 226 6.93 13.73 15.49
CA PHE A 226 7.93 13.08 14.63
C PHE A 226 8.69 12.03 15.43
N CYS A 227 8.80 10.81 14.89
CA CYS A 227 9.59 9.75 15.49
C CYS A 227 11.09 10.07 15.43
N ASN A 228 11.84 9.62 16.44
CA ASN A 228 13.28 9.71 16.42
C ASN A 228 13.89 8.76 15.39
N PRO A 229 14.95 9.15 14.68
CA PRO A 229 15.66 8.27 13.76
C PRO A 229 16.14 7.00 14.49
N ALA A 230 15.96 5.84 13.85
CA ALA A 230 16.37 4.52 14.35
C ALA A 230 15.61 3.95 15.57
N GLN A 231 14.53 4.56 16.01
CA GLN A 231 13.64 4.00 17.03
C GLN A 231 12.42 3.33 16.39
N GLY A 232 12.64 2.27 15.59
CA GLY A 232 11.58 1.54 14.88
C GLY A 232 10.47 0.96 15.78
N HIS A 233 10.72 0.80 17.08
CA HIS A 233 9.72 0.35 18.05
C HIS A 233 8.61 1.39 18.32
N GLU A 234 8.89 2.70 18.15
CA GLU A 234 7.88 3.76 18.24
C GLU A 234 6.87 3.70 17.09
N LYS A 235 7.24 3.03 15.98
CA LYS A 235 6.48 2.99 14.74
C LYS A 235 5.98 1.59 14.35
N GLY A 236 6.22 0.57 15.19
CA GLY A 236 5.99 -0.83 14.85
C GLY A 236 4.57 -1.17 14.36
N LEU A 237 3.57 -0.40 14.74
CA LEU A 237 2.17 -0.63 14.35
C LEU A 237 1.92 -0.32 12.86
N VAL A 238 2.42 0.81 12.33
CA VAL A 238 2.17 1.22 10.95
C VAL A 238 3.12 0.58 9.93
N GLU A 239 4.38 0.27 10.32
CA GLU A 239 5.29 -0.49 9.46
C GLU A 239 4.74 -1.88 9.14
N GLY A 240 4.12 -2.53 10.14
CA GLY A 240 3.37 -3.76 9.96
C GLY A 240 2.20 -3.60 8.97
N LEU A 241 1.51 -2.46 9.00
CA LEU A 241 0.37 -2.16 8.11
C LEU A 241 0.80 -2.07 6.64
N VAL A 242 1.88 -1.34 6.31
CA VAL A 242 2.40 -1.26 4.94
C VAL A 242 2.68 -2.66 4.38
N GLY A 243 3.33 -3.52 5.19
CA GLY A 243 3.60 -4.91 4.82
C GLY A 243 2.33 -5.76 4.68
N LEU A 244 1.34 -5.55 5.54
CA LEU A 244 0.04 -6.25 5.50
C LEU A 244 -0.72 -5.89 4.23
N VAL A 245 -0.85 -4.61 3.91
CA VAL A 245 -1.54 -4.12 2.70
C VAL A 245 -0.86 -4.66 1.44
N ARG A 246 0.47 -4.61 1.36
CA ARG A 246 1.20 -5.17 0.21
C ARG A 246 0.91 -6.64 -0.02
N ARG A 247 0.89 -7.45 1.04
CA ARG A 247 0.71 -8.91 0.92
C ARG A 247 -0.74 -9.32 0.70
N ASN A 248 -1.70 -8.58 1.21
CA ASN A 248 -3.11 -9.03 1.19
C ASN A 248 -3.95 -8.30 0.14
N PHE A 249 -3.62 -7.05 -0.21
CA PHE A 249 -4.36 -6.31 -1.24
C PHE A 249 -3.63 -6.28 -2.59
N PHE A 250 -2.28 -6.12 -2.58
CA PHE A 250 -1.50 -6.01 -3.82
C PHE A 250 -0.95 -7.35 -4.34
N VAL A 251 -1.46 -8.47 -3.84
CA VAL A 251 -1.14 -9.83 -4.33
C VAL A 251 -2.44 -10.59 -4.60
N PRO A 252 -2.67 -11.00 -5.88
CA PRO A 252 -1.89 -10.72 -7.08
C PRO A 252 -1.86 -9.24 -7.44
N VAL A 253 -0.93 -8.82 -8.35
CA VAL A 253 -0.84 -7.41 -8.78
C VAL A 253 -2.18 -6.97 -9.37
N PRO A 254 -2.85 -5.96 -8.79
CA PRO A 254 -4.17 -5.55 -9.24
C PRO A 254 -4.11 -4.88 -10.62
N ASN A 255 -5.10 -5.19 -11.46
CA ASN A 255 -5.32 -4.56 -12.77
C ASN A 255 -6.54 -3.65 -12.66
N ILE A 256 -6.32 -2.34 -12.74
CA ILE A 256 -7.29 -1.30 -12.40
C ILE A 256 -7.27 -0.24 -13.52
N SER A 257 -8.41 0.35 -13.82
CA SER A 257 -8.50 1.36 -14.89
C SER A 257 -7.96 2.72 -14.46
N THR A 258 -8.30 3.16 -13.24
CA THR A 258 -7.95 4.49 -12.72
C THR A 258 -7.46 4.42 -11.27
N ILE A 259 -6.75 5.46 -10.83
CA ILE A 259 -6.31 5.56 -9.42
C ILE A 259 -7.50 5.79 -8.47
N ASP A 260 -8.58 6.39 -8.97
CA ASP A 260 -9.80 6.59 -8.17
C ASP A 260 -10.49 5.23 -7.91
N GLU A 261 -10.62 4.36 -8.93
CA GLU A 261 -11.09 2.98 -8.76
C GLU A 261 -10.23 2.19 -7.76
N LEU A 262 -8.90 2.37 -7.83
CA LEU A 262 -8.00 1.76 -6.86
C LEU A 262 -8.29 2.23 -5.44
N ASN A 263 -8.51 3.52 -5.25
CA ASN A 263 -8.82 4.09 -3.94
C ASN A 263 -10.17 3.62 -3.40
N GLU A 264 -11.18 3.44 -4.24
CA GLU A 264 -12.45 2.84 -3.85
C GLU A 264 -12.25 1.41 -3.33
N LYS A 265 -11.51 0.57 -4.04
CA LYS A 265 -11.20 -0.79 -3.59
C LYS A 265 -10.34 -0.83 -2.32
N LEU A 266 -9.46 0.13 -2.13
CA LEU A 266 -8.70 0.26 -0.88
C LEU A 266 -9.60 0.64 0.30
N LEU A 267 -10.61 1.49 0.10
CA LEU A 267 -11.61 1.80 1.13
C LEU A 267 -12.46 0.58 1.48
N GLU A 268 -12.88 -0.20 0.48
CA GLU A 268 -13.56 -1.48 0.72
C GLU A 268 -12.68 -2.45 1.53
N TYR A 269 -11.39 -2.53 1.20
CA TYR A 269 -10.43 -3.32 1.97
C TYR A 269 -10.32 -2.85 3.43
N CYS A 270 -10.29 -1.54 3.68
CA CYS A 270 -10.29 -0.99 5.03
C CYS A 270 -11.56 -1.36 5.78
N ALA A 271 -12.72 -1.31 5.13
CA ALA A 271 -14.00 -1.72 5.73
C ALA A 271 -14.01 -3.22 6.08
N VAL A 272 -13.51 -4.08 5.19
CA VAL A 272 -13.38 -5.52 5.46
C VAL A 272 -12.41 -5.79 6.61
N TYR A 273 -11.32 -5.02 6.71
CA TYR A 273 -10.33 -5.18 7.78
C TYR A 273 -10.92 -4.93 9.17
N ARG A 274 -11.99 -4.16 9.32
CA ARG A 274 -12.70 -3.97 10.59
C ARG A 274 -13.25 -5.26 11.19
N ASN A 275 -13.49 -6.30 10.37
CA ASN A 275 -13.88 -7.63 10.86
C ASN A 275 -12.70 -8.43 11.45
N HIS A 276 -11.46 -7.93 11.29
CA HIS A 276 -10.27 -8.62 11.79
C HIS A 276 -10.20 -8.56 13.33
N LYS A 277 -9.78 -9.68 13.93
CA LYS A 277 -9.55 -9.79 15.36
C LYS A 277 -8.04 -9.82 15.64
N ILE A 278 -7.56 -8.83 16.37
CA ILE A 278 -6.14 -8.75 16.74
C ILE A 278 -5.84 -9.82 17.79
N PRO A 279 -4.78 -10.65 17.64
CA PRO A 279 -4.41 -11.64 18.64
C PRO A 279 -4.27 -11.04 20.05
N GLY A 280 -4.92 -11.68 21.04
CA GLY A 280 -4.93 -11.20 22.43
C GLY A 280 -5.93 -10.07 22.73
N LYS A 281 -6.82 -9.75 21.80
CA LYS A 281 -7.95 -8.83 22.00
C LYS A 281 -9.28 -9.57 21.81
N ASP A 282 -10.27 -9.27 22.64
CA ASP A 282 -11.57 -9.95 22.61
C ASP A 282 -12.48 -9.43 21.51
N LEU A 283 -12.42 -8.14 21.21
CA LEU A 283 -13.22 -7.46 20.22
C LEU A 283 -12.51 -7.36 18.86
N THR A 284 -13.29 -7.27 17.78
CA THR A 284 -12.80 -6.95 16.44
C THR A 284 -12.28 -5.51 16.38
N VAL A 285 -11.52 -5.20 15.32
CA VAL A 285 -11.04 -3.84 15.04
C VAL A 285 -12.21 -2.86 14.93
N GLY A 286 -13.30 -3.26 14.25
CA GLY A 286 -14.49 -2.42 14.07
C GLY A 286 -15.21 -2.13 15.37
N GLU A 287 -15.45 -3.14 16.24
CA GLU A 287 -16.06 -2.96 17.55
C GLU A 287 -15.22 -2.04 18.45
N ARG A 288 -13.90 -2.18 18.38
CA ARG A 288 -12.97 -1.31 19.12
C ARG A 288 -12.96 0.12 18.58
N ALA A 289 -13.03 0.29 17.27
CA ALA A 289 -13.13 1.61 16.62
C ALA A 289 -14.42 2.32 17.01
N GLU A 290 -15.52 1.57 17.13
CA GLU A 290 -16.81 2.09 17.59
C GLU A 290 -16.71 2.64 19.01
N ASN A 291 -16.03 1.93 19.90
CA ASN A 291 -15.77 2.36 21.29
C ASN A 291 -14.86 3.61 21.37
N CYS A 292 -14.16 3.95 20.30
CA CYS A 292 -13.35 5.17 20.25
C CYS A 292 -14.14 6.42 19.78
N LYS A 293 -15.36 6.28 19.26
CA LYS A 293 -16.09 7.37 18.61
C LYS A 293 -16.21 8.64 19.45
N ASP A 294 -16.56 8.51 20.69
CA ASP A 294 -16.80 9.65 21.59
C ASP A 294 -15.51 10.36 22.02
N HIS A 295 -14.34 9.79 21.72
CA HIS A 295 -13.03 10.33 22.10
C HIS A 295 -12.37 11.17 20.99
N TRP A 296 -12.90 11.08 19.77
CA TRP A 296 -12.39 11.87 18.66
C TRP A 296 -12.79 13.34 18.77
N ILE A 297 -11.84 14.23 18.45
CA ILE A 297 -12.15 15.65 18.27
C ILE A 297 -13.01 15.78 17.01
N HIS A 298 -14.11 16.52 17.08
CA HIS A 298 -15.00 16.70 15.93
C HIS A 298 -14.28 17.36 14.75
N LEU A 299 -14.58 16.88 13.54
CA LEU A 299 -14.08 17.49 12.32
C LEU A 299 -14.63 18.93 12.17
N PRO A 300 -13.82 19.89 11.70
CA PRO A 300 -14.31 21.22 11.39
C PRO A 300 -15.35 21.16 10.24
N PRO A 301 -16.29 22.12 10.17
CA PRO A 301 -17.34 22.14 9.17
C PRO A 301 -16.83 22.33 7.73
N TYR A 302 -15.63 22.87 7.59
CA TYR A 302 -15.00 23.09 6.28
C TYR A 302 -13.77 22.20 6.13
N ARG A 303 -13.68 21.55 4.96
CA ARG A 303 -12.52 20.76 4.58
C ARG A 303 -11.31 21.64 4.31
N TYR A 304 -10.15 21.30 4.84
CA TYR A 304 -8.90 21.99 4.52
C TYR A 304 -8.53 21.82 3.05
N ASP A 305 -8.15 22.90 2.36
CA ASP A 305 -7.68 22.86 0.97
C ASP A 305 -6.23 22.42 0.91
N THR A 306 -6.01 21.16 0.54
CA THR A 306 -4.67 20.55 0.44
C THR A 306 -3.99 20.84 -0.89
N SER A 307 -4.69 21.51 -1.82
CA SER A 307 -4.21 21.72 -3.19
C SER A 307 -3.14 22.83 -3.26
N ASN A 308 -2.28 22.69 -4.28
CA ASN A 308 -1.48 23.80 -4.74
C ASN A 308 -2.32 24.64 -5.73
N THR A 309 -2.70 25.84 -5.29
CA THR A 309 -3.60 26.71 -6.03
C THR A 309 -2.85 27.85 -6.70
N LEU A 310 -3.00 27.97 -8.02
CA LEU A 310 -2.37 29.02 -8.84
C LEU A 310 -3.42 29.74 -9.71
N GLN A 311 -3.19 31.03 -9.96
CA GLN A 311 -3.94 31.81 -10.95
C GLN A 311 -3.12 31.89 -12.23
N ILE A 312 -3.59 31.29 -13.31
CA ILE A 312 -2.85 31.17 -14.58
C ILE A 312 -3.72 31.64 -15.73
N LYS A 313 -3.18 32.49 -16.60
CA LYS A 313 -3.85 32.89 -17.83
C LYS A 313 -3.76 31.75 -18.84
N ALA A 314 -4.90 31.29 -19.37
CA ALA A 314 -4.94 30.37 -20.48
C ALA A 314 -4.33 31.01 -21.73
N ASP A 315 -3.52 30.28 -22.49
CA ASP A 315 -2.92 30.77 -23.73
C ASP A 315 -3.94 30.79 -24.89
N ASP A 316 -3.52 31.28 -26.05
CA ASP A 316 -4.36 31.39 -27.24
C ASP A 316 -4.77 30.00 -27.81
N PHE A 317 -4.13 28.95 -27.38
CA PHE A 317 -4.49 27.56 -27.65
C PHE A 317 -5.41 26.95 -26.60
N SER A 318 -5.91 27.75 -25.66
CA SER A 318 -6.72 27.30 -24.52
C SER A 318 -6.01 26.29 -23.62
N LEU A 319 -4.71 26.47 -23.41
CA LEU A 319 -3.89 25.63 -22.52
C LEU A 319 -3.48 26.44 -21.30
N VAL A 320 -3.52 25.81 -20.15
CA VAL A 320 -2.91 26.31 -18.91
C VAL A 320 -1.71 25.45 -18.53
N ARG A 321 -0.64 26.07 -18.05
CA ARG A 321 0.57 25.35 -17.66
C ARG A 321 0.59 25.14 -16.15
N PHE A 322 0.65 23.86 -15.73
CA PHE A 322 0.76 23.48 -14.32
C PHE A 322 1.78 22.34 -14.20
N ASP A 323 2.67 22.45 -13.22
CA ASP A 323 3.65 21.39 -12.85
C ASP A 323 4.39 20.83 -14.08
N HIS A 324 4.99 21.71 -14.91
CA HIS A 324 5.72 21.40 -16.16
C HIS A 324 4.88 20.83 -17.31
N ASN A 325 3.57 20.65 -17.15
CA ASN A 325 2.67 20.13 -18.15
C ASN A 325 1.65 21.17 -18.60
N LYS A 326 0.99 20.92 -19.73
CA LYS A 326 -0.08 21.76 -20.28
C LYS A 326 -1.39 20.98 -20.27
N TYR A 327 -2.46 21.65 -19.86
CA TYR A 327 -3.79 21.09 -19.76
C TYR A 327 -4.78 21.97 -20.51
N ALA A 328 -5.61 21.35 -21.35
CA ALA A 328 -6.59 22.08 -22.13
C ALA A 328 -7.80 22.50 -21.25
N VAL A 329 -8.28 23.71 -21.48
CA VAL A 329 -9.58 24.18 -20.98
C VAL A 329 -10.52 24.43 -22.17
N PRO A 330 -11.85 24.47 -21.96
CA PRO A 330 -12.78 24.77 -23.05
C PRO A 330 -12.40 26.06 -23.77
N TYR A 331 -12.46 26.08 -25.11
CA TYR A 331 -11.93 27.14 -25.96
C TYR A 331 -12.48 28.55 -25.62
N GLN A 332 -13.68 28.65 -25.04
CA GLN A 332 -14.30 29.90 -24.61
C GLN A 332 -13.56 30.59 -23.43
N TYR A 333 -12.66 29.87 -22.76
CA TYR A 333 -11.84 30.39 -21.69
C TYR A 333 -10.42 30.76 -22.13
N SER A 334 -10.13 30.74 -23.43
CA SER A 334 -8.86 31.27 -23.99
C SER A 334 -8.62 32.70 -23.51
N SER A 335 -7.37 32.99 -23.20
CA SER A 335 -6.91 34.30 -22.69
C SER A 335 -7.54 34.77 -21.36
N LYS A 336 -8.33 33.93 -20.66
CA LYS A 336 -8.90 34.24 -19.35
C LYS A 336 -8.01 33.73 -18.20
N MET A 337 -8.13 34.39 -17.04
CA MET A 337 -7.49 33.92 -15.81
C MET A 337 -8.25 32.73 -15.25
N ILE A 338 -7.55 31.61 -15.06
CA ILE A 338 -8.08 30.34 -14.59
C ILE A 338 -7.44 30.00 -13.26
N THR A 339 -8.26 29.64 -12.28
CA THR A 339 -7.76 29.07 -11.02
C THR A 339 -7.43 27.59 -11.26
N VAL A 340 -6.18 27.22 -11.11
CA VAL A 340 -5.71 25.83 -11.23
C VAL A 340 -5.40 25.30 -9.85
N LYS A 341 -6.05 24.21 -9.47
CA LYS A 341 -5.84 23.49 -8.22
C LYS A 341 -5.22 22.11 -8.50
N GLY A 342 -4.00 21.89 -8.05
CA GLY A 342 -3.34 20.58 -8.14
C GLY A 342 -3.37 19.86 -6.79
N SER A 343 -4.11 18.77 -6.70
CA SER A 343 -4.06 17.82 -5.58
C SER A 343 -3.05 16.70 -5.84
N GLY A 344 -2.96 15.72 -4.95
CA GLY A 344 -2.07 14.57 -5.11
C GLY A 344 -2.28 13.79 -6.41
N ASN A 345 -3.53 13.59 -6.82
CA ASN A 345 -3.86 12.77 -7.98
C ASN A 345 -4.53 13.54 -9.12
N GLN A 346 -5.00 14.78 -8.91
CA GLN A 346 -5.84 15.48 -9.86
C GLN A 346 -5.41 16.93 -10.06
N VAL A 347 -5.70 17.47 -11.24
CA VAL A 347 -5.59 18.89 -11.58
C VAL A 347 -6.97 19.38 -11.98
N ILE A 348 -7.49 20.34 -11.23
CA ILE A 348 -8.84 20.92 -11.42
C ILE A 348 -8.69 22.37 -11.85
N MET A 349 -9.37 22.76 -12.91
CA MET A 349 -9.43 24.14 -13.41
C MET A 349 -10.79 24.74 -13.08
N LEU A 350 -10.77 25.92 -12.49
CA LEU A 350 -11.98 26.65 -12.15
C LEU A 350 -11.96 28.05 -12.79
N PHE A 351 -13.12 28.48 -13.23
CA PHE A 351 -13.37 29.84 -13.66
C PHE A 351 -14.52 30.42 -12.86
N ARG A 352 -14.26 31.51 -12.12
CA ARG A 352 -15.24 32.15 -11.21
C ARG A 352 -15.90 31.17 -10.21
N GLY A 353 -15.11 30.18 -9.72
CA GLY A 353 -15.58 29.18 -8.75
C GLY A 353 -16.21 27.92 -9.37
N GLU A 354 -16.54 27.93 -10.65
CA GLU A 354 -17.10 26.77 -11.33
C GLU A 354 -15.99 25.90 -11.95
N ILE A 355 -16.12 24.57 -11.81
CA ILE A 355 -15.19 23.59 -12.39
C ILE A 355 -15.42 23.56 -13.91
N ILE A 356 -14.41 23.92 -14.69
CA ILE A 356 -14.44 23.93 -16.16
C ILE A 356 -13.68 22.75 -16.79
N ALA A 357 -12.74 22.17 -16.07
CA ALA A 357 -12.01 20.96 -16.48
C ALA A 357 -11.40 20.24 -15.28
N LYS A 358 -11.27 18.92 -15.41
CA LYS A 358 -10.64 18.05 -14.40
C LYS A 358 -9.79 17.00 -15.13
N TYR A 359 -8.54 16.81 -14.71
CA TYR A 359 -7.60 15.85 -15.28
C TYR A 359 -6.92 15.04 -14.18
N ASP A 360 -6.49 13.82 -14.49
CA ASP A 360 -5.52 13.13 -13.67
C ASP A 360 -4.18 13.87 -13.72
N ARG A 361 -3.52 13.99 -12.56
CA ARG A 361 -2.25 14.69 -12.47
C ARG A 361 -1.16 13.83 -13.12
N ASP A 362 -0.50 14.39 -14.14
CA ASP A 362 0.64 13.76 -14.79
C ASP A 362 1.94 14.34 -14.22
N TYR A 363 2.78 13.49 -13.69
CA TYR A 363 4.07 13.86 -13.11
C TYR A 363 5.25 13.71 -14.09
N ARG A 364 4.99 13.31 -15.34
CA ARG A 364 5.96 13.42 -16.42
C ARG A 364 6.09 14.88 -16.84
N HIS A 365 7.18 15.24 -17.46
CA HIS A 365 7.40 16.61 -17.90
C HIS A 365 7.03 16.81 -19.37
N ASN A 366 6.67 18.04 -19.73
CA ASN A 366 6.41 18.49 -21.08
C ASN A 366 5.28 17.73 -21.81
N GLN A 367 4.32 17.19 -21.04
CA GLN A 367 3.13 16.59 -21.61
C GLN A 367 2.07 17.66 -21.91
N THR A 368 1.23 17.39 -22.90
CA THR A 368 0.06 18.23 -23.19
C THR A 368 -1.17 17.34 -23.24
N HIS A 369 -2.11 17.62 -22.34
CA HIS A 369 -3.36 16.90 -22.16
C HIS A 369 -4.49 17.65 -22.85
N TYR A 370 -5.03 17.08 -23.90
CA TYR A 370 -6.16 17.61 -24.64
C TYR A 370 -7.43 16.82 -24.28
N ARG A 371 -8.58 17.46 -24.48
CA ARG A 371 -9.89 16.82 -24.55
C ARG A 371 -10.61 17.33 -25.78
N LEU A 372 -11.16 16.44 -26.60
CA LEU A 372 -11.83 16.80 -27.86
C LEU A 372 -13.02 17.73 -27.61
N GLU A 373 -13.78 17.47 -26.53
CA GLU A 373 -14.94 18.27 -26.11
C GLU A 373 -14.59 19.75 -25.87
N HIS A 374 -13.35 20.05 -25.49
CA HIS A 374 -12.91 21.44 -25.27
C HIS A 374 -12.75 22.24 -26.56
N TYR A 375 -12.57 21.56 -27.70
CA TYR A 375 -12.26 22.20 -28.99
C TYR A 375 -13.33 22.00 -30.06
N ILE A 376 -14.28 21.05 -29.88
CA ILE A 376 -15.23 20.67 -30.94
C ILE A 376 -16.04 21.89 -31.44
N GLY A 377 -16.52 22.75 -30.55
CA GLY A 377 -17.27 23.94 -30.93
C GLY A 377 -16.42 25.00 -31.73
N LEU A 378 -15.08 25.03 -31.51
CA LEU A 378 -14.17 25.84 -32.33
C LEU A 378 -13.94 25.19 -33.70
N ILE A 379 -13.78 23.86 -33.72
CA ILE A 379 -13.60 23.07 -34.95
C ILE A 379 -14.84 23.16 -35.82
N GLU A 380 -16.05 23.15 -35.26
CA GLU A 380 -17.32 23.36 -35.98
C GLU A 380 -17.36 24.72 -36.71
N LYS A 381 -16.84 25.78 -36.08
CA LYS A 381 -16.73 27.12 -36.66
C LYS A 381 -15.66 27.20 -37.76
N ARG A 382 -14.64 26.33 -37.68
CA ARG A 382 -13.49 26.29 -38.59
C ARG A 382 -13.19 24.88 -39.09
N PRO A 383 -14.08 24.23 -39.89
CA PRO A 383 -13.97 22.79 -40.21
C PRO A 383 -12.65 22.41 -40.91
N ARG A 384 -12.02 23.30 -41.64
CA ARG A 384 -10.73 23.03 -42.32
C ARG A 384 -9.58 22.77 -41.35
N SER A 385 -9.72 23.14 -40.05
CA SER A 385 -8.69 22.90 -39.02
C SER A 385 -8.55 21.43 -38.62
N VAL A 386 -9.50 20.56 -39.00
CA VAL A 386 -9.53 19.14 -38.57
C VAL A 386 -8.28 18.34 -39.00
N TYR A 387 -7.71 18.62 -40.16
CA TYR A 387 -6.61 17.82 -40.72
C TYR A 387 -5.32 17.85 -39.87
N ASN A 388 -5.07 18.97 -39.21
CA ASN A 388 -3.82 19.17 -38.41
C ASN A 388 -4.06 19.50 -36.94
N ALA A 389 -5.30 19.38 -36.47
CA ALA A 389 -5.63 19.70 -35.09
C ALA A 389 -4.97 18.71 -34.10
N ALA A 390 -4.06 19.20 -33.25
CA ALA A 390 -3.42 18.40 -32.23
C ALA A 390 -4.42 17.75 -31.25
N PRO A 391 -5.53 18.39 -30.84
CA PRO A 391 -6.56 17.73 -30.06
C PRO A 391 -7.09 16.46 -30.71
N ILE A 392 -7.40 16.49 -32.02
CA ILE A 392 -7.90 15.31 -32.74
C ILE A 392 -6.84 14.21 -32.76
N LYS A 393 -5.61 14.54 -33.21
CA LYS A 393 -4.52 13.56 -33.33
C LYS A 393 -4.15 12.87 -32.03
N LYS A 394 -4.33 13.54 -30.89
CA LYS A 394 -3.91 13.02 -29.56
C LYS A 394 -5.02 12.37 -28.75
N THR A 395 -6.30 12.65 -29.06
CA THR A 395 -7.43 12.14 -28.25
C THR A 395 -8.30 11.12 -28.96
N VAL A 396 -8.28 11.13 -30.30
CA VAL A 396 -9.10 10.21 -31.09
C VAL A 396 -8.38 8.88 -31.27
N PRO A 397 -9.06 7.72 -31.10
CA PRO A 397 -8.50 6.40 -31.36
C PRO A 397 -7.96 6.28 -32.81
N THR A 398 -6.91 5.47 -32.96
CA THR A 398 -6.21 5.34 -34.25
C THR A 398 -7.14 4.90 -35.38
N GLU A 399 -8.04 3.96 -35.15
CA GLU A 399 -9.01 3.44 -36.09
C GLU A 399 -9.97 4.55 -36.57
N LEU A 400 -10.48 5.32 -35.60
CA LEU A 400 -11.36 6.45 -35.92
C LEU A 400 -10.59 7.53 -36.70
N TYR A 401 -9.35 7.85 -36.30
CA TYR A 401 -8.53 8.82 -37.00
C TYR A 401 -8.25 8.40 -38.46
N GLN A 402 -7.97 7.11 -38.71
CA GLN A 402 -7.80 6.57 -40.08
C GLN A 402 -9.09 6.70 -40.90
N PHE A 403 -10.24 6.43 -40.31
CA PHE A 403 -11.54 6.62 -40.96
C PHE A 403 -11.77 8.10 -41.31
N LEU A 404 -11.53 9.02 -40.36
CA LEU A 404 -11.67 10.46 -40.58
C LEU A 404 -10.83 10.95 -41.77
N MET A 405 -9.61 10.41 -41.95
CA MET A 405 -8.71 10.81 -43.03
C MET A 405 -9.15 10.28 -44.43
N LYS A 406 -10.05 9.31 -44.51
CA LYS A 406 -10.66 8.84 -45.75
C LYS A 406 -11.82 9.72 -46.22
N LEU A 407 -12.42 10.50 -45.33
CA LEU A 407 -13.53 11.38 -45.65
C LEU A 407 -13.06 12.60 -46.45
N SER A 408 -13.79 12.92 -47.52
CA SER A 408 -13.41 14.02 -48.45
C SER A 408 -13.78 15.39 -47.87
N SER A 409 -14.76 15.47 -46.99
CA SER A 409 -15.32 16.73 -46.52
C SER A 409 -14.95 17.03 -45.06
N PRO A 410 -14.30 18.18 -44.78
CA PRO A 410 -14.07 18.63 -43.41
C PRO A 410 -15.35 18.70 -42.55
N LYS A 411 -16.49 19.02 -43.16
CA LYS A 411 -17.79 19.07 -42.49
C LYS A 411 -18.25 17.68 -42.03
N GLU A 412 -18.01 16.65 -42.84
CA GLU A 412 -18.32 15.26 -42.49
C GLU A 412 -17.43 14.79 -41.34
N ILE A 413 -16.13 15.12 -41.39
CA ILE A 413 -15.20 14.82 -40.27
C ILE A 413 -15.73 15.40 -38.94
N VAL A 414 -16.18 16.66 -38.97
CA VAL A 414 -16.77 17.32 -37.79
C VAL A 414 -18.02 16.60 -37.30
N LYS A 415 -18.91 16.17 -38.22
CA LYS A 415 -20.12 15.41 -37.84
C LYS A 415 -19.76 14.06 -37.18
N VAL A 416 -18.77 13.34 -37.73
CA VAL A 416 -18.30 12.08 -37.12
C VAL A 416 -17.69 12.31 -35.73
N LEU A 417 -16.88 13.36 -35.56
CA LEU A 417 -16.29 13.71 -34.24
C LEU A 417 -17.38 14.05 -33.23
N ARG A 418 -18.43 14.74 -33.64
CA ARG A 418 -19.57 15.03 -32.79
C ARG A 418 -20.31 13.75 -32.41
N LEU A 419 -20.63 12.90 -33.40
CA LEU A 419 -21.25 11.61 -33.17
C LEU A 419 -20.41 10.75 -32.21
N TYR A 420 -19.09 10.76 -32.33
CA TYR A 420 -18.18 10.06 -31.41
C TYR A 420 -18.23 10.60 -29.98
N LEU A 421 -18.31 11.93 -29.81
CA LEU A 421 -18.47 12.54 -28.50
C LEU A 421 -19.80 12.18 -27.83
N ASP A 422 -20.87 12.09 -28.66
CA ASP A 422 -22.21 11.80 -28.15
C ASP A 422 -22.45 10.30 -27.87
N THR A 423 -21.82 9.40 -28.62
CA THR A 423 -22.11 7.95 -28.59
C THR A 423 -20.91 7.06 -28.24
N GLY A 424 -19.70 7.62 -28.14
CA GLY A 424 -18.50 6.93 -27.67
C GLY A 424 -18.16 5.66 -28.45
N ASN A 425 -18.12 4.53 -27.76
CA ASN A 425 -17.74 3.23 -28.31
C ASN A 425 -18.70 2.70 -29.39
N ALA A 426 -19.94 3.20 -29.49
CA ALA A 426 -20.85 2.79 -30.56
C ALA A 426 -20.30 3.16 -31.96
N VAL A 427 -19.70 4.34 -32.09
CA VAL A 427 -19.01 4.73 -33.34
C VAL A 427 -17.90 3.73 -33.66
N LEU A 428 -17.05 3.38 -32.71
CA LEU A 428 -15.91 2.48 -32.94
C LEU A 428 -16.35 1.09 -33.41
N LYS A 429 -17.47 0.57 -32.95
CA LYS A 429 -18.03 -0.73 -33.36
C LYS A 429 -18.50 -0.73 -34.81
N HIS A 430 -19.00 0.38 -35.30
CA HIS A 430 -19.55 0.50 -36.66
C HIS A 430 -18.56 0.98 -37.70
N LEU A 431 -17.37 1.45 -37.30
CA LEU A 431 -16.31 1.90 -38.23
C LEU A 431 -15.93 0.89 -39.30
N PRO A 432 -15.78 -0.44 -39.03
CA PRO A 432 -15.38 -1.41 -40.03
C PRO A 432 -16.42 -1.58 -41.17
N TYR A 433 -17.66 -1.19 -40.91
CA TYR A 433 -18.78 -1.38 -41.85
C TYR A 433 -19.21 -0.06 -42.54
N ALA A 434 -18.54 1.04 -42.25
CA ALA A 434 -18.89 2.36 -42.75
C ALA A 434 -17.83 2.85 -43.77
N ASP A 435 -18.28 3.45 -44.85
CA ASP A 435 -17.47 4.13 -45.87
C ASP A 435 -17.67 5.66 -45.90
N SER A 436 -18.72 6.12 -45.24
CA SER A 436 -19.16 7.52 -45.20
C SER A 436 -19.78 7.88 -43.86
N TYR A 437 -20.00 9.17 -43.61
CA TYR A 437 -20.74 9.62 -42.45
C TYR A 437 -22.15 9.03 -42.37
N ASN A 438 -22.85 8.97 -43.52
CA ASN A 438 -24.26 8.51 -43.54
C ASN A 438 -24.39 7.03 -43.17
N THR A 439 -23.48 6.19 -43.70
CA THR A 439 -23.45 4.76 -43.34
C THR A 439 -23.08 4.55 -41.88
N LEU A 440 -22.13 5.31 -41.36
CA LEU A 440 -21.76 5.26 -39.94
C LEU A 440 -22.92 5.72 -39.05
N TYR A 441 -23.54 6.84 -39.37
CA TYR A 441 -24.67 7.39 -38.59
C TYR A 441 -25.87 6.42 -38.58
N ALA A 442 -26.22 5.84 -39.71
CA ALA A 442 -27.30 4.84 -39.81
C ALA A 442 -26.98 3.59 -38.93
N GLY A 443 -25.70 3.14 -38.95
CA GLY A 443 -25.27 2.03 -38.12
C GLY A 443 -25.37 2.33 -36.61
N VAL A 444 -24.96 3.53 -36.20
CA VAL A 444 -24.93 3.93 -34.78
C VAL A 444 -26.34 4.23 -34.24
N ILE A 445 -27.14 5.02 -34.96
CA ILE A 445 -28.45 5.49 -34.49
C ILE A 445 -29.58 4.52 -34.87
N GLY A 446 -29.48 3.84 -36.04
CA GLY A 446 -30.47 2.89 -36.53
C GLY A 446 -30.41 1.51 -35.84
N SER A 447 -29.40 1.21 -35.09
CA SER A 447 -29.36 0.02 -34.23
C SER A 447 -30.08 0.33 -32.91
N PRO A 448 -31.23 -0.33 -32.59
CA PRO A 448 -31.71 -0.30 -31.22
C PRO A 448 -30.56 -0.87 -30.36
N VAL A 449 -30.18 -0.15 -29.33
CA VAL A 449 -29.27 -0.66 -28.31
C VAL A 449 -29.93 -1.89 -27.70
N ARG A 450 -29.77 -3.06 -28.31
CA ARG A 450 -29.87 -4.30 -27.57
C ARG A 450 -28.68 -4.24 -26.64
N GLU A 451 -28.93 -3.93 -25.38
CA GLU A 451 -28.10 -4.39 -24.29
C GLU A 451 -27.90 -5.90 -24.54
N MET A 452 -26.80 -6.26 -25.17
CA MET A 452 -26.34 -7.64 -25.11
C MET A 452 -26.13 -7.87 -23.61
N PRO A 453 -26.78 -8.85 -23.02
CA PRO A 453 -26.38 -9.30 -21.70
C PRO A 453 -24.89 -9.54 -21.81
N ILE A 454 -24.11 -8.98 -20.93
CA ILE A 454 -22.72 -9.36 -20.73
C ILE A 454 -22.85 -10.86 -20.38
N GLU A 455 -22.72 -11.74 -21.37
CA GLU A 455 -22.42 -13.13 -21.09
C GLU A 455 -21.10 -13.11 -20.36
N SER A 456 -21.21 -13.11 -19.04
CA SER A 456 -20.13 -13.39 -18.16
C SER A 456 -19.73 -14.83 -18.49
N SER A 457 -18.72 -14.99 -19.34
CA SER A 457 -18.07 -16.27 -19.64
C SER A 457 -17.27 -16.82 -18.44
N ILE A 458 -17.56 -16.29 -17.25
CA ILE A 458 -17.15 -16.85 -15.97
C ILE A 458 -18.46 -16.96 -15.18
N GLY A 459 -18.96 -18.20 -15.05
CA GLY A 459 -20.13 -18.53 -14.26
C GLY A 459 -19.90 -18.28 -12.77
N ILE A 460 -19.90 -17.01 -12.38
CA ILE A 460 -20.06 -16.64 -10.99
C ILE A 460 -21.56 -16.71 -10.73
N VAL A 461 -22.01 -17.88 -10.31
CA VAL A 461 -23.34 -18.03 -9.68
C VAL A 461 -23.26 -17.18 -8.40
N PRO A 462 -24.09 -16.13 -8.24
CA PRO A 462 -24.11 -15.42 -6.98
C PRO A 462 -24.46 -16.43 -5.87
N PRO A 463 -23.77 -16.36 -4.72
CA PRO A 463 -24.05 -17.29 -3.63
C PRO A 463 -25.53 -17.16 -3.23
N ASP A 464 -26.24 -18.28 -3.26
CA ASP A 464 -27.62 -18.35 -2.79
C ASP A 464 -27.60 -18.16 -1.26
N LEU A 465 -27.82 -16.94 -0.82
CA LEU A 465 -27.85 -16.58 0.61
C LEU A 465 -28.86 -17.41 1.41
N LYS A 466 -29.93 -17.91 0.78
CA LYS A 466 -30.90 -18.81 1.42
C LYS A 466 -30.29 -20.16 1.81
N ARG A 467 -29.23 -20.57 1.16
CA ARG A 467 -28.48 -21.80 1.49
C ARG A 467 -27.67 -21.66 2.77
N TYR A 468 -27.27 -20.44 3.12
CA TYR A 468 -26.57 -20.15 4.38
C TYR A 468 -27.55 -20.07 5.56
N ASP A 469 -28.78 -19.59 5.35
CA ASP A 469 -29.80 -19.55 6.40
C ASP A 469 -30.24 -20.96 6.83
N SER A 470 -30.11 -21.97 5.98
CA SER A 470 -30.40 -23.38 6.32
C SER A 470 -29.30 -24.02 7.17
N LEU A 471 -28.05 -23.53 7.08
CA LEU A 471 -26.94 -24.01 7.90
C LEU A 471 -26.93 -23.41 9.32
N LEU A 472 -27.56 -22.25 9.51
CA LEU A 472 -27.69 -21.60 10.82
C LEU A 472 -28.86 -22.15 11.65
N LYS A 473 -29.79 -22.90 11.04
CA LYS A 473 -30.95 -23.52 11.72
C LYS A 473 -30.73 -24.99 12.12
N GLY A 474 -29.55 -25.56 11.88
CA GLY A 474 -29.20 -26.96 12.15
C GLY A 474 -28.35 -27.19 13.41
N GLY A 475 -28.41 -26.33 14.40
CA GLY A 475 -27.64 -26.42 15.63
C GLY A 475 -28.46 -26.60 16.91
N ASP A 476 -29.44 -27.53 16.88
CA ASP A 476 -30.03 -28.09 18.11
C ASP A 476 -30.48 -29.51 17.80
N ALA A 477 -29.68 -30.49 18.16
CA ALA A 477 -30.08 -31.80 18.68
C ALA A 477 -28.88 -32.79 18.63
N VAL A 478 -28.49 -33.17 19.80
CA VAL A 478 -27.78 -34.28 20.41
C VAL A 478 -26.45 -33.92 21.01
#